data_ab440a8110b47e1900c40577b8472775
#
_entry.id   ab440a8110b47e1900c40577b8472775
#
_cell.length_a   1.000
_cell.length_b   1.000
_cell.length_c   1.000
_cell.angle_alpha   90.00
_cell.angle_beta   90.00
_cell.angle_gamma   90.00
#
_symmetry.space_group_name_H-M   'P 1'
#
loop_
_entity.id
_entity.type
_entity.pdbx_description
1 polymer ?
#
loop_
_entity_poly.entity_id
_entity_poly.type
_entity_poly.pdbx_seq_one_letter_code
_entity_poly.pdbx_strand_id
1 'polypeptide(L)'
;MSRGGRKPYREKKIDEQAFLREFEVDSDASDFEWHRDAEDREIEVISGTNWKFQYDNCLPVTIKPGYKISVEKNEWHRIIKGDTNLKVVVHK
;
A
#
# COMPACT_ATOMS: atom_id res chain seq x y z
N MET A 1 -7.62 25.63 6.20
CA MET A 1 -7.50 25.14 5.69
C MET A 1 -7.41 24.00 5.63
N SER A 2 -7.64 23.49 5.37
CA SER A 2 -7.56 22.33 5.47
C SER A 2 -6.70 21.75 4.79
N ARG A 3 -6.15 21.01 4.96
CA ARG A 3 -5.47 20.37 4.44
C ARG A 3 -5.87 19.26 4.24
N GLY A 4 -6.62 18.96 4.58
CA GLY A 4 -7.00 17.75 4.60
C GLY A 4 -7.23 17.10 3.37
N GLY A 5 -7.59 16.99 2.57
CA GLY A 5 -7.81 16.22 1.42
C GLY A 5 -6.60 15.69 0.72
N ARG A 6 -5.44 16.01 1.19
CA ARG A 6 -4.25 15.53 0.53
C ARG A 6 -3.97 14.09 0.91
N LYS A 7 -4.00 13.21 -0.05
CA LYS A 7 -3.73 11.80 0.19
C LYS A 7 -2.23 11.54 0.19
N PRO A 8 -1.78 10.54 0.94
CA PRO A 8 -0.35 10.18 1.00
C PRO A 8 0.13 9.49 -0.27
N TYR A 9 -0.73 9.27 -1.21
CA TYR A 9 -0.40 8.58 -2.45
C TYR A 9 -1.26 9.16 -3.56
N ARG A 10 -0.84 8.92 -4.78
CA ARG A 10 -1.64 9.24 -5.96
C ARG A 10 -2.46 8.01 -6.31
N GLU A 11 -3.69 8.23 -6.70
CA GLU A 11 -4.57 7.11 -7.01
C GLU A 11 -5.32 7.40 -8.29
N LYS A 12 -5.38 6.40 -9.15
CA LYS A 12 -6.10 6.48 -10.40
C LYS A 12 -6.96 5.24 -10.56
N LYS A 13 -8.24 5.44 -10.80
CA LYS A 13 -9.15 4.32 -11.04
C LYS A 13 -8.87 3.75 -12.44
N ILE A 14 -8.57 2.47 -12.52
CA ILE A 14 -8.26 1.81 -13.78
C ILE A 14 -9.34 0.82 -14.18
N ASP A 15 -10.22 0.45 -13.26
CA ASP A 15 -11.33 -0.46 -13.52
C ASP A 15 -12.39 -0.18 -12.45
N GLU A 16 -13.55 -0.82 -12.58
CA GLU A 16 -14.65 -0.62 -11.63
C GLU A 16 -14.21 -0.82 -10.18
N GLN A 17 -13.36 -1.81 -9.94
CA GLN A 17 -12.94 -2.14 -8.60
C GLN A 17 -11.42 -2.21 -8.47
N ALA A 18 -10.70 -1.57 -9.36
CA ALA A 18 -9.24 -1.60 -9.34
C ALA A 18 -8.68 -0.19 -9.42
N PHE A 19 -7.71 0.10 -8.58
CA PHE A 19 -7.12 1.43 -8.47
C PHE A 19 -5.61 1.32 -8.50
N LEU A 20 -4.98 2.10 -9.38
CA LEU A 20 -3.53 2.22 -9.38
C LEU A 20 -3.15 3.24 -8.32
N ARG A 21 -2.27 2.85 -7.42
CA ARG A 21 -1.87 3.70 -6.30
C ARG A 21 -0.35 3.82 -6.30
N GLU A 22 0.14 5.05 -6.22
CA GLU A 22 1.58 5.29 -6.18
C GLU A 22 1.94 5.98 -4.89
N PHE A 23 2.87 5.37 -4.13
CA PHE A 23 3.41 5.94 -2.91
C PHE A 23 4.77 6.56 -3.22
N GLU A 24 4.94 7.82 -2.85
CA GLU A 24 6.22 8.49 -3.06
C GLU A 24 7.15 8.18 -1.90
N VAL A 25 8.38 7.84 -2.22
CA VAL A 25 9.34 7.42 -1.19
C VAL A 25 9.65 8.54 -0.21
N ASP A 26 9.53 9.79 -0.63
CA ASP A 26 9.79 10.92 0.25
C ASP A 26 8.61 11.34 1.09
N SER A 27 7.45 10.74 0.92
CA SER A 27 6.26 11.20 1.63
C SER A 27 6.11 10.48 2.96
N ASP A 28 5.30 11.07 3.84
CA ASP A 28 4.84 10.40 5.04
C ASP A 28 3.40 9.98 4.78
N ALA A 29 3.15 8.70 4.82
CA ALA A 29 1.82 8.18 4.58
C ALA A 29 1.34 7.44 5.81
N SER A 30 0.04 7.55 6.09
CA SER A 30 -0.54 6.79 7.20
C SER A 30 -0.39 5.29 6.98
N ASP A 31 -0.25 4.85 5.73
CA ASP A 31 -0.05 3.43 5.42
C ASP A 31 1.29 2.91 5.90
N PHE A 32 2.24 3.81 6.24
CA PHE A 32 3.53 3.40 6.79
C PHE A 32 3.45 3.11 8.28
N GLU A 33 2.34 3.45 8.90
CA GLU A 33 2.10 3.13 10.30
C GLU A 33 1.13 1.96 10.40
N TRP A 34 1.11 1.32 11.55
CA TRP A 34 0.19 0.22 11.77
C TRP A 34 -1.23 0.70 11.58
N HIS A 35 -1.98 0.00 10.74
CA HIS A 35 -3.39 0.33 10.49
C HIS A 35 -4.14 -0.93 10.07
N ARG A 36 -5.45 -0.83 9.99
CA ARG A 36 -6.29 -1.93 9.52
C ARG A 36 -7.41 -1.35 8.69
N ASP A 37 -7.87 -2.15 7.74
CA ASP A 37 -8.96 -1.76 6.85
C ASP A 37 -10.23 -2.51 7.21
N ALA A 38 -11.36 -1.92 6.89
CA ALA A 38 -12.65 -2.54 7.18
C ALA A 38 -13.05 -3.59 6.15
N GLU A 39 -12.31 -3.70 5.06
CA GLU A 39 -12.65 -4.61 3.95
C GLU A 39 -11.44 -5.38 3.51
N ASP A 40 -11.66 -6.57 2.98
CA ASP A 40 -10.60 -7.34 2.34
C ASP A 40 -10.13 -6.62 1.09
N ARG A 41 -8.83 -6.71 0.81
CA ARG A 41 -8.25 -6.13 -0.40
C ARG A 41 -7.19 -7.03 -0.94
N GLU A 42 -7.05 -7.01 -2.28
CA GLU A 42 -5.93 -7.66 -2.93
C GLU A 42 -5.07 -6.60 -3.55
N ILE A 43 -3.77 -6.74 -3.34
CA ILE A 43 -2.81 -5.76 -3.83
C ILE A 43 -1.81 -6.47 -4.72
N GLU A 44 -1.61 -5.90 -5.91
CA GLU A 44 -0.59 -6.40 -6.83
C GLU A 44 0.52 -5.37 -6.95
N VAL A 45 1.75 -5.78 -6.71
CA VAL A 45 2.90 -4.89 -6.77
C VAL A 45 3.33 -4.74 -8.21
N ILE A 46 3.38 -3.50 -8.68
CA ILE A 46 3.75 -3.19 -10.06
C ILE A 46 5.21 -2.79 -10.16
N SER A 47 5.66 -1.88 -9.31
CA SER A 47 7.05 -1.46 -9.30
C SER A 47 7.42 -0.89 -7.95
N GLY A 48 8.72 -0.88 -7.67
CA GLY A 48 9.26 -0.39 -6.41
C GLY A 48 10.44 -1.25 -6.00
N THR A 49 11.37 -0.65 -5.24
CA THR A 49 12.59 -1.34 -4.85
C THR A 49 12.69 -1.38 -3.34
N ASN A 50 12.89 -2.56 -2.80
CA ASN A 50 13.14 -2.79 -1.37
C ASN A 50 12.01 -2.38 -0.43
N TRP A 51 10.80 -2.30 -0.94
CA TRP A 51 9.64 -2.07 -0.08
C TRP A 51 9.28 -3.38 0.63
N LYS A 52 8.70 -3.25 1.82
CA LYS A 52 8.29 -4.41 2.60
C LYS A 52 6.85 -4.26 3.06
N PHE A 53 6.20 -5.39 3.26
CA PHE A 53 4.87 -5.47 3.84
C PHE A 53 4.94 -6.28 5.10
N GLN A 54 4.22 -5.87 6.13
CA GLN A 54 4.26 -6.57 7.42
C GLN A 54 2.88 -6.64 8.03
N TYR A 55 2.45 -7.86 8.35
CA TYR A 55 1.31 -8.07 9.22
C TYR A 55 1.77 -7.99 10.67
N ASP A 56 0.84 -7.64 11.56
CA ASP A 56 1.04 -7.76 12.99
C ASP A 56 1.42 -9.22 13.31
N ASN A 57 2.35 -9.42 14.18
CA ASN A 57 2.85 -10.75 14.58
C ASN A 57 3.63 -11.49 13.51
N CYS A 58 4.01 -10.81 12.44
CA CYS A 58 4.81 -11.42 11.38
C CYS A 58 6.04 -10.59 11.11
N LEU A 59 7.05 -11.24 10.52
CA LEU A 59 8.24 -10.52 10.08
C LEU A 59 7.93 -9.78 8.79
N PRO A 60 8.62 -8.65 8.53
CA PRO A 60 8.44 -7.95 7.27
C PRO A 60 8.87 -8.82 6.09
N VAL A 61 8.15 -8.72 5.00
CA VAL A 61 8.45 -9.45 3.77
C VAL A 61 8.74 -8.45 2.68
N THR A 62 9.87 -8.61 2.00
CA THR A 62 10.19 -7.76 0.84
C THR A 62 9.22 -8.07 -0.28
N ILE A 63 8.58 -7.03 -0.80
CA ILE A 63 7.63 -7.18 -1.90
C ILE A 63 8.31 -6.73 -3.19
N LYS A 64 8.08 -7.48 -4.26
CA LYS A 64 8.71 -7.24 -5.54
C LYS A 64 7.64 -7.15 -6.62
N PRO A 65 7.96 -6.52 -7.76
CA PRO A 65 6.99 -6.49 -8.86
C PRO A 65 6.48 -7.89 -9.17
N GLY A 66 5.19 -8.00 -9.33
CA GLY A 66 4.52 -9.28 -9.56
C GLY A 66 3.97 -9.94 -8.32
N TYR A 67 4.37 -9.51 -7.13
CA TYR A 67 3.82 -10.07 -5.89
C TYR A 67 2.36 -9.67 -5.74
N LYS A 68 1.56 -10.60 -5.24
CA LYS A 68 0.18 -10.35 -4.87
C LYS A 68 0.02 -10.55 -3.39
N ILE A 69 -0.64 -9.61 -2.74
CA ILE A 69 -0.82 -9.63 -1.29
C ILE A 69 -2.31 -9.59 -1.01
N SER A 70 -2.78 -10.54 -0.22
CA SER A 70 -4.16 -10.51 0.27
C SER A 70 -4.16 -9.85 1.63
N VAL A 71 -4.80 -8.67 1.71
CA VAL A 71 -4.87 -7.93 2.96
C VAL A 71 -6.26 -8.17 3.54
N GLU A 72 -6.33 -8.94 4.62
CA GLU A 72 -7.60 -9.31 5.21
C GLU A 72 -8.15 -8.19 6.06
N LYS A 73 -9.47 -8.04 6.05
CA LYS A 73 -10.11 -6.99 6.82
C LYS A 73 -9.78 -7.11 8.29
N ASN A 74 -9.63 -5.97 8.92
CA ASN A 74 -9.38 -5.85 10.36
C ASN A 74 -8.05 -6.43 10.84
N GLU A 75 -7.17 -6.80 9.92
CA GLU A 75 -5.83 -7.27 10.27
C GLU A 75 -4.86 -6.09 10.27
N TRP A 76 -4.14 -5.93 11.37
CA TRP A 76 -3.16 -4.85 11.48
C TRP A 76 -1.97 -5.12 10.56
N HIS A 77 -1.60 -4.12 9.79
CA HIS A 77 -0.51 -4.24 8.83
C HIS A 77 0.09 -2.89 8.53
N ARG A 78 1.23 -2.89 7.85
CA ARG A 78 1.87 -1.66 7.40
C ARG A 78 2.78 -1.94 6.22
N ILE A 79 3.14 -0.85 5.52
CA ILE A 79 4.15 -0.90 4.47
C ILE A 79 5.40 -0.23 5.02
N ILE A 80 6.56 -0.78 4.69
CA ILE A 80 7.85 -0.21 5.09
C ILE A 80 8.52 0.33 3.84
N LYS A 81 8.96 1.59 3.90
CA LYS A 81 9.51 2.29 2.74
C LYS A 81 10.72 1.58 2.17
N GLY A 82 10.82 1.62 0.85
CA GLY A 82 11.99 1.16 0.14
C GLY A 82 12.79 2.32 -0.40
N ASP A 83 13.40 2.12 -1.57
CA ASP A 83 14.36 3.09 -2.14
C ASP A 83 13.77 3.94 -3.26
N THR A 84 12.74 3.47 -3.93
CA THR A 84 12.10 4.19 -5.03
C THR A 84 10.60 4.22 -4.78
N ASN A 85 9.88 5.00 -5.57
CA ASN A 85 8.42 5.04 -5.43
C ASN A 85 7.82 3.65 -5.63
N LEU A 86 6.72 3.40 -4.94
CA LEU A 86 6.03 2.11 -5.01
C LEU A 86 4.73 2.30 -5.78
N LYS A 87 4.52 1.45 -6.79
CA LYS A 87 3.23 1.39 -7.50
C LYS A 87 2.58 0.06 -7.24
N VAL A 88 1.30 0.10 -6.90
CA VAL A 88 0.52 -1.10 -6.67
C VAL A 88 -0.85 -0.92 -7.31
N VAL A 89 -1.50 -2.03 -7.63
CA VAL A 89 -2.91 -2.03 -8.00
C VAL A 89 -3.68 -2.58 -6.82
N VAL A 90 -4.65 -1.82 -6.35
CA VAL A 90 -5.49 -2.23 -5.23
C VAL A 90 -6.83 -2.67 -5.79
N HIS A 91 -7.21 -3.92 -5.54
CA HIS A 91 -8.51 -4.47 -5.93
C HIS A 91 -9.42 -4.44 -4.71
N LYS A 92 -10.53 -3.79 -4.85
CA LYS A 92 -11.49 -3.63 -3.76
C LYS A 92 -12.73 -4.46 -3.93
#